data_c71048990e771af0495b5f8179e4471b
#
_entry.id   c71048990e771af0495b5f8179e4471b
#
_cell.length_a   1.000
_cell.length_b   1.000
_cell.length_c   1.000
_cell.angle_alpha   90.00
_cell.angle_beta   90.00
_cell.angle_gamma   90.00
#
_symmetry.space_group_name_H-M   'P 1'
#
loop_
_entity.id
_entity.type
_entity.pdbx_description
1 polymer ?
#
loop_
_entity_poly.entity_id
_entity_poly.type
_entity_poly.pdbx_seq_one_letter_code
_entity_poly.pdbx_strand_id
1 'polypeptide(L)'
;MMGKLLELLKELAPRLSRVAVIRDPAVPAGSGGLAAIQTVAPSFGVELTPIGVRTADEIERSITAFARSENGGVIVVGPTSSVQPHRNLIIALAARHRLPAVYSGTVWTKAGGLISYGADPVDQYRRSAEYVDRILKGEKPADLPVQAPTKYELVINLKTAKALGLDVPTTVLARADEVIE
;
A
#
# COMPACT_ATOMS: atom_id res chain seq x y z
N MET A 1 -0.96 -2.46 -10.49
CA MET A 1 -0.95 -1.71 -9.21
C MET A 1 0.07 -2.26 -8.22
N MET A 2 0.04 -3.53 -7.84
CA MET A 2 0.92 -4.08 -6.79
C MET A 2 2.42 -3.94 -7.09
N GLY A 3 2.85 -4.20 -8.33
CA GLY A 3 4.24 -3.97 -8.76
C GLY A 3 4.69 -2.51 -8.61
N LYS A 4 3.78 -1.54 -8.81
CA LYS A 4 4.07 -0.12 -8.63
C LYS A 4 4.39 0.26 -7.18
N LEU A 5 3.80 -0.45 -6.19
CA LEU A 5 4.15 -0.23 -4.78
C LEU A 5 5.62 -0.61 -4.51
N LEU A 6 6.08 -1.72 -5.09
CA LEU A 6 7.48 -2.15 -4.94
C LEU A 6 8.44 -1.21 -5.68
N GLU A 7 8.08 -0.76 -6.88
CA GLU A 7 8.85 0.22 -7.64
C GLU A 7 9.02 1.52 -6.84
N LEU A 8 7.93 2.11 -6.34
CA LEU A 8 7.98 3.32 -5.51
C LEU A 8 8.83 3.14 -4.25
N LEU A 9 8.73 1.97 -3.61
CA LEU A 9 9.55 1.68 -2.43
C LEU A 9 11.04 1.63 -2.77
N LYS A 10 11.40 1.05 -3.92
CA LYS A 10 12.79 1.02 -4.42
C LYS A 10 13.29 2.38 -4.86
N GLU A 11 12.43 3.22 -5.45
CA GLU A 11 12.80 4.60 -5.81
C GLU A 11 13.14 5.43 -4.55
N LEU A 12 12.38 5.26 -3.46
CA LEU A 12 12.62 5.94 -2.18
C LEU A 12 13.81 5.37 -1.39
N ALA A 13 14.06 4.07 -1.51
CA ALA A 13 15.10 3.36 -0.79
C ALA A 13 15.88 2.42 -1.72
N PRO A 14 16.81 2.94 -2.56
CA PRO A 14 17.49 2.13 -3.58
C PRO A 14 18.28 0.92 -3.05
N ARG A 15 18.80 1.02 -1.81
CA ARG A 15 19.54 -0.08 -1.15
C ARG A 15 18.66 -1.17 -0.57
N LEU A 16 17.34 -1.01 -0.62
CA LEU A 16 16.39 -1.99 -0.10
C LEU A 16 16.55 -3.34 -0.80
N SER A 17 16.69 -4.40 -0.03
CA SER A 17 16.82 -5.79 -0.52
C SER A 17 15.78 -6.74 0.09
N ARG A 18 15.02 -6.29 1.10
CA ARG A 18 14.02 -7.08 1.81
C ARG A 18 12.74 -6.29 1.99
N VAL A 19 11.60 -6.92 1.76
CA VAL A 19 10.28 -6.27 1.94
C VAL A 19 9.34 -7.15 2.75
N ALA A 20 8.85 -6.62 3.87
CA ALA A 20 7.72 -7.20 4.59
C ALA A 20 6.42 -6.83 3.87
N VAL A 21 5.64 -7.82 3.48
CA VAL A 21 4.33 -7.62 2.86
C VAL A 21 3.24 -7.92 3.88
N ILE A 22 2.66 -6.85 4.42
CA ILE A 22 1.58 -6.94 5.42
C ILE A 22 0.26 -7.12 4.69
N ARG A 23 -0.46 -8.19 5.01
CA ARG A 23 -1.73 -8.56 4.39
C ARG A 23 -2.64 -9.30 5.36
N ASP A 24 -3.91 -9.35 5.05
CA ASP A 24 -4.84 -10.31 5.64
C ASP A 24 -4.83 -11.62 4.83
N PRO A 25 -4.40 -12.74 5.39
CA PRO A 25 -4.37 -14.02 4.67
C PRO A 25 -5.77 -14.60 4.43
N ALA A 26 -6.79 -14.17 5.19
CA ALA A 26 -8.16 -14.64 5.05
C ALA A 26 -8.90 -13.97 3.88
N VAL A 27 -8.36 -12.85 3.37
CA VAL A 27 -8.97 -12.09 2.27
C VAL A 27 -8.27 -12.39 0.95
N PRO A 28 -8.99 -12.87 -0.08
CA PRO A 28 -8.40 -13.20 -1.39
C PRO A 28 -7.59 -12.06 -2.01
N ALA A 29 -8.04 -10.81 -1.85
CA ALA A 29 -7.30 -9.64 -2.33
C ALA A 29 -5.90 -9.50 -1.70
N GLY A 30 -5.74 -9.88 -0.42
CA GLY A 30 -4.45 -9.89 0.25
C GLY A 30 -3.49 -10.94 -0.34
N SER A 31 -4.00 -12.12 -0.61
CA SER A 31 -3.22 -13.20 -1.23
C SER A 31 -2.88 -12.90 -2.70
N GLY A 32 -3.84 -12.39 -3.47
CA GLY A 32 -3.60 -11.96 -4.85
C GLY A 32 -2.62 -10.80 -4.95
N GLY A 33 -2.69 -9.84 -4.03
CA GLY A 33 -1.73 -8.74 -3.94
C GLY A 33 -0.31 -9.22 -3.66
N LEU A 34 -0.13 -10.16 -2.72
CA LEU A 34 1.17 -10.78 -2.45
C LEU A 34 1.70 -11.50 -3.70
N ALA A 35 0.89 -12.34 -4.34
CA ALA A 35 1.29 -13.07 -5.54
C ALA A 35 1.77 -12.12 -6.67
N ALA A 36 1.05 -11.01 -6.87
CA ALA A 36 1.44 -10.02 -7.86
C ALA A 36 2.78 -9.33 -7.53
N ILE A 37 3.08 -9.09 -6.24
CA ILE A 37 4.38 -8.55 -5.83
C ILE A 37 5.47 -9.61 -5.99
N GLN A 38 5.20 -10.87 -5.64
CA GLN A 38 6.14 -11.98 -5.79
C GLN A 38 6.60 -12.17 -7.23
N THR A 39 5.71 -11.96 -8.20
CA THR A 39 6.04 -12.07 -9.63
C THR A 39 7.12 -11.07 -10.06
N VAL A 40 7.11 -9.86 -9.50
CA VAL A 40 8.03 -8.78 -9.90
C VAL A 40 9.24 -8.62 -8.96
N ALA A 41 9.19 -9.14 -7.75
CA ALA A 41 10.24 -8.98 -6.74
C ALA A 41 11.65 -9.40 -7.23
N PRO A 42 11.82 -10.51 -7.98
CA PRO A 42 13.14 -10.89 -8.49
C PRO A 42 13.78 -9.82 -9.41
N SER A 43 12.99 -9.13 -10.23
CA SER A 43 13.50 -8.08 -11.12
C SER A 43 13.99 -6.83 -10.37
N PHE A 44 13.55 -6.65 -9.13
CA PHE A 44 14.02 -5.59 -8.23
C PHE A 44 15.12 -6.05 -7.26
N GLY A 45 15.54 -7.32 -7.31
CA GLY A 45 16.52 -7.89 -6.37
C GLY A 45 16.03 -7.85 -4.93
N VAL A 46 14.75 -8.16 -4.68
CA VAL A 46 14.11 -8.05 -3.37
C VAL A 46 13.58 -9.39 -2.90
N GLU A 47 13.92 -9.74 -1.65
CA GLU A 47 13.34 -10.86 -0.93
C GLU A 47 12.06 -10.41 -0.20
N LEU A 48 10.99 -11.22 -0.29
CA LEU A 48 9.72 -10.93 0.33
C LEU A 48 9.49 -11.77 1.60
N THR A 49 9.05 -11.09 2.66
CA THR A 49 8.59 -11.72 3.92
C THR A 49 7.10 -11.45 4.10
N PRO A 50 6.21 -12.41 3.84
CA PRO A 50 4.78 -12.22 4.09
C PRO A 50 4.49 -12.13 5.58
N ILE A 51 3.74 -11.08 6.00
CA ILE A 51 3.25 -10.92 7.37
C ILE A 51 1.73 -10.96 7.34
N GLY A 52 1.15 -11.98 7.96
CA GLY A 52 -0.30 -12.07 8.19
C GLY A 52 -0.71 -11.21 9.36
N VAL A 53 -1.81 -10.47 9.20
CA VAL A 53 -2.37 -9.63 10.27
C VAL A 53 -3.57 -10.34 10.88
N ARG A 54 -3.50 -10.64 12.18
CA ARG A 54 -4.62 -11.16 12.97
C ARG A 54 -4.82 -10.35 14.25
N THR A 55 -3.72 -10.06 14.97
CA THR A 55 -3.75 -9.32 16.23
C THR A 55 -2.65 -8.26 16.26
N ALA A 56 -2.83 -7.24 17.13
CA ALA A 56 -1.82 -6.20 17.33
C ALA A 56 -0.47 -6.77 17.77
N ASP A 57 -0.47 -7.74 18.67
CA ASP A 57 0.73 -8.38 19.20
C ASP A 57 1.50 -9.16 18.12
N GLU A 58 0.79 -9.83 17.21
CA GLU A 58 1.43 -10.53 16.08
C GLU A 58 2.06 -9.54 15.11
N ILE A 59 1.40 -8.41 14.83
CA ILE A 59 1.93 -7.34 14.00
C ILE A 59 3.22 -6.79 14.61
N GLU A 60 3.18 -6.43 15.90
CA GLU A 60 4.35 -5.85 16.58
C GLU A 60 5.52 -6.82 16.59
N ARG A 61 5.30 -8.08 16.97
CA ARG A 61 6.34 -9.12 16.96
C ARG A 61 6.94 -9.33 15.58
N SER A 62 6.08 -9.44 14.55
CA SER A 62 6.53 -9.73 13.19
C SER A 62 7.32 -8.57 12.58
N ILE A 63 6.85 -7.34 12.72
CA ILE A 63 7.57 -6.15 12.23
C ILE A 63 8.88 -5.96 13.00
N THR A 64 8.86 -6.12 14.32
CA THR A 64 10.08 -6.01 15.15
C THR A 64 11.11 -7.09 14.80
N ALA A 65 10.67 -8.33 14.55
CA ALA A 65 11.56 -9.40 14.11
C ALA A 65 12.15 -9.11 12.72
N PHE A 66 11.33 -8.64 11.78
CA PHE A 66 11.77 -8.27 10.43
C PHE A 66 12.79 -7.12 10.45
N ALA A 67 12.61 -6.15 11.33
CA ALA A 67 13.46 -4.95 11.46
C ALA A 67 14.85 -5.21 12.04
N ARG A 68 15.14 -6.42 12.55
CA ARG A 68 16.47 -6.78 13.08
C ARG A 68 17.57 -6.82 12.02
N SER A 69 17.21 -6.97 10.76
CA SER A 69 18.14 -6.97 9.63
C SER A 69 17.99 -5.69 8.82
N GLU A 70 19.09 -5.22 8.27
CA GLU A 70 19.16 -3.98 7.50
C GLU A 70 18.47 -4.07 6.12
N ASN A 71 18.35 -2.93 5.44
CA ASN A 71 17.82 -2.78 4.10
C ASN A 71 16.39 -3.33 3.93
N GLY A 72 15.59 -3.25 4.99
CA GLY A 72 14.19 -3.63 4.99
C GLY A 72 13.25 -2.49 4.64
N GLY A 73 12.10 -2.83 4.06
CA GLY A 73 10.96 -1.92 3.87
C GLY A 73 9.64 -2.66 4.03
N VAL A 74 8.56 -1.93 4.00
CA VAL A 74 7.21 -2.46 4.23
C VAL A 74 6.28 -2.11 3.08
N ILE A 75 5.49 -3.09 2.63
CA ILE A 75 4.33 -2.85 1.77
C ILE A 75 3.08 -3.34 2.52
N VAL A 76 2.07 -2.47 2.63
CA VAL A 76 0.77 -2.84 3.18
C VAL A 76 -0.23 -3.01 2.04
N VAL A 77 -0.72 -4.24 1.88
CA VAL A 77 -1.60 -4.64 0.78
C VAL A 77 -3.05 -4.64 1.22
N GLY A 78 -3.86 -3.90 0.49
CA GLY A 78 -5.32 -3.92 0.55
C GLY A 78 -5.93 -3.11 1.69
N PRO A 79 -7.08 -2.48 1.43
CA PRO A 79 -7.93 -1.92 2.47
C PRO A 79 -8.79 -3.06 3.04
N THR A 80 -8.23 -3.84 3.96
CA THR A 80 -8.98 -4.91 4.59
C THR A 80 -9.49 -4.48 5.96
N SER A 81 -10.67 -4.96 6.34
CA SER A 81 -11.28 -4.68 7.64
C SER A 81 -10.41 -5.11 8.83
N SER A 82 -9.50 -6.06 8.62
CA SER A 82 -8.58 -6.56 9.64
C SER A 82 -7.27 -5.75 9.73
N VAL A 83 -6.80 -5.15 8.63
CA VAL A 83 -5.53 -4.38 8.60
C VAL A 83 -5.76 -2.92 9.00
N GLN A 84 -6.86 -2.31 8.57
CA GLN A 84 -7.17 -0.91 8.83
C GLN A 84 -7.26 -0.52 10.32
N PRO A 85 -7.86 -1.31 11.22
CA PRO A 85 -7.89 -1.01 12.66
C PRO A 85 -6.49 -0.86 13.26
N HIS A 86 -5.50 -1.55 12.70
CA HIS A 86 -4.11 -1.51 13.15
C HIS A 86 -3.24 -0.48 12.44
N ARG A 87 -3.85 0.41 11.63
CA ARG A 87 -3.12 1.41 10.82
C ARG A 87 -2.12 2.22 11.64
N ASN A 88 -2.56 2.81 12.74
CA ASN A 88 -1.71 3.67 13.56
C ASN A 88 -0.54 2.88 14.18
N LEU A 89 -0.78 1.63 14.60
CA LEU A 89 0.27 0.75 15.10
C LEU A 89 1.31 0.43 14.01
N ILE A 90 0.87 0.06 12.81
CA ILE A 90 1.76 -0.26 11.69
C ILE A 90 2.62 0.95 11.29
N ILE A 91 2.01 2.14 11.22
CA ILE A 91 2.73 3.40 10.92
C ILE A 91 3.76 3.69 12.03
N ALA A 92 3.37 3.57 13.29
CA ALA A 92 4.27 3.80 14.42
C ALA A 92 5.45 2.82 14.46
N LEU A 93 5.20 1.55 14.14
CA LEU A 93 6.25 0.52 14.06
C LEU A 93 7.21 0.78 12.89
N ALA A 94 6.66 1.15 11.71
CA ALA A 94 7.49 1.53 10.56
C ALA A 94 8.40 2.73 10.90
N ALA A 95 7.86 3.75 11.57
CA ALA A 95 8.63 4.91 12.03
C ALA A 95 9.67 4.54 13.08
N ARG A 96 9.29 3.78 14.13
CA ARG A 96 10.19 3.32 15.20
C ARG A 96 11.41 2.59 14.66
N HIS A 97 11.19 1.72 13.69
CA HIS A 97 12.22 0.88 13.10
C HIS A 97 12.86 1.48 11.84
N ARG A 98 12.52 2.72 11.49
CA ARG A 98 13.02 3.43 10.29
C ARG A 98 12.84 2.61 9.00
N LEU A 99 11.71 1.91 8.88
CA LEU A 99 11.36 1.14 7.71
C LEU A 99 10.61 2.03 6.71
N PRO A 100 11.15 2.29 5.52
CA PRO A 100 10.37 2.88 4.44
C PRO A 100 9.12 2.04 4.17
N ALA A 101 7.96 2.68 4.09
CA ALA A 101 6.70 1.97 3.95
C ALA A 101 5.81 2.56 2.87
N VAL A 102 5.27 1.69 1.99
CA VAL A 102 4.31 2.05 0.94
C VAL A 102 2.97 1.39 1.23
N TYR A 103 1.92 2.16 1.05
CA TYR A 103 0.55 1.77 1.39
C TYR A 103 -0.36 1.80 0.17
N SER A 104 -1.39 0.95 0.14
CA SER A 104 -2.35 0.86 -0.97
C SER A 104 -3.56 1.80 -0.84
N GLY A 105 -3.41 2.94 -0.17
CA GLY A 105 -4.50 3.91 -0.04
C GLY A 105 -4.13 5.17 0.74
N THR A 106 -4.71 6.30 0.36
CA THR A 106 -4.37 7.64 0.85
C THR A 106 -4.64 7.84 2.34
N VAL A 107 -5.58 7.09 2.91
CA VAL A 107 -5.89 7.14 4.35
C VAL A 107 -4.69 6.81 5.25
N TRP A 108 -3.72 6.06 4.74
CA TRP A 108 -2.49 5.73 5.46
C TRP A 108 -1.53 6.90 5.51
N THR A 109 -1.31 7.54 4.37
CA THR A 109 -0.39 8.69 4.26
C THR A 109 -0.95 9.90 5.03
N LYS A 110 -2.27 10.12 4.97
CA LYS A 110 -2.96 11.15 5.77
C LYS A 110 -2.89 10.89 7.28
N ALA A 111 -2.71 9.63 7.69
CA ALA A 111 -2.48 9.26 9.09
C ALA A 111 -1.00 9.27 9.51
N GLY A 112 -0.08 9.75 8.66
CA GLY A 112 1.35 9.84 8.95
C GLY A 112 2.21 8.77 8.27
N GLY A 113 1.66 7.92 7.41
CA GLY A 113 2.43 7.00 6.57
C GLY A 113 3.27 7.74 5.55
N LEU A 114 4.35 7.10 5.05
CA LEU A 114 5.33 7.72 4.17
C LEU A 114 4.76 8.04 2.78
N ILE A 115 4.24 7.03 2.10
CA ILE A 115 3.76 7.14 0.71
C ILE A 115 2.64 6.15 0.47
N SER A 116 1.66 6.54 -0.31
CA SER A 116 0.60 5.65 -0.76
C SER A 116 0.36 5.76 -2.25
N TYR A 117 0.03 4.63 -2.86
CA TYR A 117 -0.43 4.56 -4.25
C TYR A 117 -1.61 3.59 -4.34
N GLY A 118 -2.75 4.07 -4.78
CA GLY A 118 -3.97 3.27 -4.85
C GLY A 118 -5.06 3.91 -5.69
N ALA A 119 -6.09 3.13 -6.00
CA ALA A 119 -7.25 3.64 -6.72
C ALA A 119 -7.99 4.70 -5.88
N ASP A 120 -8.44 5.77 -6.55
CA ASP A 120 -9.26 6.82 -5.94
C ASP A 120 -10.62 6.24 -5.55
N PRO A 121 -10.93 6.16 -4.23
CA PRO A 121 -12.21 5.58 -3.80
C PRO A 121 -13.40 6.45 -4.18
N VAL A 122 -13.24 7.75 -4.25
CA VAL A 122 -14.33 8.67 -4.63
C VAL A 122 -14.72 8.46 -6.09
N ASP A 123 -13.74 8.30 -6.97
CA ASP A 123 -13.98 7.97 -8.38
C ASP A 123 -14.69 6.61 -8.52
N GLN A 124 -14.25 5.60 -7.76
CA GLN A 124 -14.90 4.30 -7.77
C GLN A 124 -16.38 4.37 -7.36
N TYR A 125 -16.70 5.07 -6.28
CA TYR A 125 -18.09 5.25 -5.83
C TYR A 125 -18.91 6.06 -6.85
N ARG A 126 -18.34 7.12 -7.44
CA ARG A 126 -19.03 7.91 -8.46
C ARG A 126 -19.38 7.06 -9.68
N ARG A 127 -18.46 6.24 -10.16
CA ARG A 127 -18.70 5.34 -11.29
C ARG A 127 -19.68 4.21 -10.95
N SER A 128 -19.71 3.74 -9.72
CA SER A 128 -20.68 2.76 -9.26
C SER A 128 -22.12 3.30 -9.32
N ALA A 129 -22.32 4.61 -9.18
CA ALA A 129 -23.64 5.23 -9.30
C ALA A 129 -24.25 5.05 -10.69
N GLU A 130 -23.44 5.02 -11.76
CA GLU A 130 -23.90 4.75 -13.12
C GLU A 130 -24.47 3.32 -13.24
N TYR A 131 -23.84 2.34 -12.58
CA TYR A 131 -24.35 0.97 -12.55
C TYR A 131 -25.65 0.85 -11.76
N VAL A 132 -25.74 1.55 -10.63
CA VAL A 132 -26.97 1.61 -9.82
C VAL A 132 -28.13 2.18 -10.67
N ASP A 133 -27.90 3.29 -11.38
CA ASP A 133 -28.92 3.91 -12.25
C ASP A 133 -29.40 2.93 -13.34
N ARG A 134 -28.47 2.24 -14.02
CA ARG A 134 -28.80 1.26 -15.06
C ARG A 134 -29.60 0.07 -14.51
N ILE A 135 -29.21 -0.44 -13.33
CA ILE A 135 -29.93 -1.53 -12.67
C ILE A 135 -31.35 -1.09 -12.27
N LEU A 136 -31.50 0.11 -11.72
CA LEU A 136 -32.81 0.65 -11.35
C LEU A 136 -33.71 0.88 -12.57
N LYS A 137 -33.12 1.09 -13.75
CA LYS A 137 -33.84 1.18 -15.02
C LYS A 137 -34.13 -0.18 -15.67
N GLY A 138 -33.79 -1.28 -14.99
CA GLY A 138 -34.14 -2.65 -15.40
C GLY A 138 -33.04 -3.42 -16.12
N GLU A 139 -31.82 -2.89 -16.21
CA GLU A 139 -30.68 -3.63 -16.75
C GLU A 139 -30.22 -4.70 -15.77
N LYS A 140 -29.91 -5.89 -16.26
CA LYS A 140 -29.48 -6.99 -15.39
C LYS A 140 -28.04 -6.81 -14.96
N PRO A 141 -27.69 -6.99 -13.67
CA PRO A 141 -26.30 -6.90 -13.19
C PRO A 141 -25.32 -7.81 -13.93
N ALA A 142 -25.79 -8.97 -14.43
CA ALA A 142 -24.97 -9.92 -15.18
C ALA A 142 -24.55 -9.39 -16.57
N ASP A 143 -25.27 -8.43 -17.12
CA ASP A 143 -25.00 -7.84 -18.44
C ASP A 143 -24.06 -6.61 -18.33
N LEU A 144 -23.79 -6.15 -17.09
CA LEU A 144 -22.89 -5.02 -16.85
C LEU A 144 -21.43 -5.44 -16.96
N PRO A 145 -20.58 -4.69 -17.67
CA PRO A 145 -19.18 -5.02 -17.83
C PRO A 145 -18.42 -4.82 -16.52
N VAL A 146 -17.49 -5.73 -16.19
CA VAL A 146 -16.54 -5.53 -15.08
C VAL A 146 -15.55 -4.43 -15.48
N GLN A 147 -15.45 -3.39 -14.65
CA GLN A 147 -14.52 -2.29 -14.87
C GLN A 147 -13.41 -2.29 -13.83
N ALA A 148 -12.17 -2.12 -14.29
CA ALA A 148 -11.03 -1.83 -13.41
C ALA A 148 -11.01 -0.33 -13.07
N PRO A 149 -10.45 0.06 -11.91
CA PRO A 149 -10.16 1.47 -11.62
C PRO A 149 -9.30 2.09 -12.71
N THR A 150 -9.60 3.31 -13.08
CA THR A 150 -8.83 4.08 -14.09
C THR A 150 -8.09 5.26 -13.47
N LYS A 151 -8.54 5.72 -12.30
CA LYS A 151 -7.90 6.80 -11.56
C LYS A 151 -7.17 6.24 -10.33
N TYR A 152 -5.90 6.58 -10.23
CA TYR A 152 -5.03 6.25 -9.09
C TYR A 152 -4.45 7.52 -8.52
N GLU A 153 -4.17 7.52 -7.22
CA GLU A 153 -3.60 8.64 -6.51
C GLU A 153 -2.28 8.23 -5.86
N LEU A 154 -1.26 9.07 -6.06
CA LEU A 154 0.03 9.01 -5.41
C LEU A 154 0.11 10.14 -4.37
N VAL A 155 0.15 9.79 -3.09
CA VAL A 155 0.27 10.76 -2.00
C VAL A 155 1.55 10.52 -1.23
N ILE A 156 2.30 11.59 -0.96
CA ILE A 156 3.61 11.55 -0.30
C ILE A 156 3.58 12.42 0.95
N ASN A 157 4.12 11.93 2.07
CA ASN A 157 4.28 12.69 3.30
C ASN A 157 5.76 13.04 3.51
N LEU A 158 6.11 14.30 3.24
CA LEU A 158 7.48 14.80 3.37
C LEU A 158 7.93 14.90 4.82
N LYS A 159 7.02 15.17 5.78
CA LYS A 159 7.38 15.11 7.21
C LYS A 159 7.88 13.73 7.60
N THR A 160 7.19 12.70 7.14
CA THR A 160 7.56 11.31 7.41
C THR A 160 8.83 10.93 6.67
N ALA A 161 9.01 11.34 5.41
CA ALA A 161 10.24 11.13 4.66
C ALA A 161 11.45 11.74 5.40
N LYS A 162 11.33 13.00 5.82
CA LYS A 162 12.37 13.71 6.59
C LYS A 162 12.67 13.02 7.91
N ALA A 163 11.66 12.56 8.64
CA ALA A 163 11.84 11.85 9.91
C ALA A 163 12.56 10.50 9.75
N LEU A 164 12.39 9.85 8.58
CA LEU A 164 13.07 8.61 8.22
C LEU A 164 14.47 8.84 7.63
N GLY A 165 14.86 10.12 7.36
CA GLY A 165 16.11 10.46 6.70
C GLY A 165 16.14 10.07 5.23
N LEU A 166 14.98 10.10 4.55
CA LEU A 166 14.82 9.77 3.15
C LEU A 166 14.69 11.03 2.30
N ASP A 167 15.50 11.09 1.25
CA ASP A 167 15.33 12.08 0.19
C ASP A 167 14.37 11.54 -0.86
N VAL A 168 13.25 12.23 -1.04
CA VAL A 168 12.26 11.85 -2.07
C VAL A 168 12.74 12.37 -3.42
N PRO A 169 12.99 11.49 -4.41
CA PRO A 169 13.44 11.92 -5.72
C PRO A 169 12.46 12.90 -6.38
N THR A 170 12.97 13.91 -7.08
CA THR A 170 12.14 14.88 -7.81
C THR A 170 11.23 14.22 -8.84
N THR A 171 11.68 13.11 -9.44
CA THR A 171 10.87 12.31 -10.37
C THR A 171 9.67 11.64 -9.69
N VAL A 172 9.75 11.32 -8.40
CA VAL A 172 8.62 10.79 -7.61
C VAL A 172 7.69 11.93 -7.22
N LEU A 173 8.25 13.06 -6.75
CA LEU A 173 7.47 14.26 -6.40
C LEU A 173 6.66 14.80 -7.58
N ALA A 174 7.26 14.83 -8.78
CA ALA A 174 6.58 15.34 -9.98
C ALA A 174 5.38 14.48 -10.42
N ARG A 175 5.26 13.25 -9.92
CA ARG A 175 4.14 12.33 -10.19
C ARG A 175 3.11 12.32 -9.07
N ALA A 176 3.37 13.01 -7.95
CA ALA A 176 2.46 13.02 -6.81
C ALA A 176 1.22 13.86 -7.12
N ASP A 177 0.06 13.33 -6.76
CA ASP A 177 -1.22 14.05 -6.81
C ASP A 177 -1.38 14.93 -5.57
N GLU A 178 -0.82 14.51 -4.43
CA GLU A 178 -0.84 15.27 -3.18
C GLU A 178 0.51 15.09 -2.44
N VAL A 179 1.04 16.19 -1.92
CA VAL A 179 2.24 16.23 -1.07
C VAL A 179 1.88 16.85 0.28
N ILE A 180 2.09 16.11 1.37
CA ILE A 180 1.84 16.55 2.75
C ILE A 180 3.16 17.08 3.33
N GLU A 181 3.17 18.38 3.68
CA GLU A 181 4.30 19.10 4.26
C GLU A 181 4.19 19.26 5.78
#